data_eb9982a38961e4e3e11435771da539ba
#
_entry.id   eb9982a38961e4e3e11435771da539ba
#
_cell.length_a   1.000
_cell.length_b   1.000
_cell.length_c   1.000
_cell.angle_alpha   90.00
_cell.angle_beta   90.00
_cell.angle_gamma   90.00
#
_symmetry.space_group_name_H-M   'P 1'
#
loop_
_entity.id
_entity.type
_entity.pdbx_description
1 polymer ?
#
loop_
_entity_poly.entity_id
_entity_poly.type
_entity_poly.pdbx_seq_one_letter_code
_entity_poly.pdbx_strand_id
1 'polypeptide(L)'
;MPLSYTKEVTIMAFSFFGGVHPRENKIAAELPIEVFPKPDIVVIPMSQHIGAPCVPLVRKGDTVTLGQKIGDNQGLCVPVHSSVSGTVKAVEMRAHTSGTTVMSVVIENDHLDTLCPEISPRTPEQVAALTGQELLGSLR
;
A
#
# COMPACT_ATOMS: atom_id res chain seq x y z
N MET A 1 18.42 -3.86 -35.55
CA MET A 1 18.72 -2.43 -35.31
C MET A 1 18.11 -2.07 -33.94
N PRO A 2 18.90 -1.79 -32.92
CA PRO A 2 18.35 -1.33 -31.65
C PRO A 2 18.09 0.18 -31.73
N LEU A 3 16.85 0.58 -31.46
CA LEU A 3 16.47 1.98 -31.27
C LEU A 3 17.08 2.48 -29.97
N SER A 4 18.13 3.30 -30.08
CA SER A 4 18.67 4.06 -28.95
C SER A 4 17.72 5.21 -28.64
N TYR A 5 16.93 5.06 -27.57
CA TYR A 5 16.09 6.14 -27.01
C TYR A 5 16.97 6.98 -26.07
N THR A 6 17.65 7.97 -26.61
CA THR A 6 18.29 9.02 -25.79
C THR A 6 17.20 10.00 -25.35
N LYS A 7 16.72 9.84 -24.12
CA LYS A 7 15.85 10.82 -23.47
C LYS A 7 16.72 12.01 -23.08
N GLU A 8 16.68 13.09 -23.86
CA GLU A 8 17.20 14.37 -23.39
C GLU A 8 16.30 14.87 -22.27
N VAL A 9 16.77 14.74 -21.04
CA VAL A 9 16.14 15.35 -19.89
C VAL A 9 16.54 16.82 -19.91
N THR A 10 15.65 17.68 -20.44
CA THR A 10 15.80 19.14 -20.28
C THR A 10 15.57 19.48 -18.83
N ILE A 11 16.65 19.59 -18.06
CA ILE A 11 16.60 20.12 -16.69
C ILE A 11 16.31 21.62 -16.81
N MET A 12 15.05 22.03 -16.59
CA MET A 12 14.74 23.43 -16.33
C MET A 12 15.34 23.78 -14.97
N ALA A 13 16.57 24.26 -14.97
CA ALA A 13 17.17 24.85 -13.79
C ALA A 13 16.49 26.21 -13.53
N PHE A 14 15.49 26.21 -12.65
CA PHE A 14 15.05 27.44 -12.03
C PHE A 14 16.14 27.91 -11.06
N SER A 15 16.93 28.91 -11.46
CA SER A 15 17.88 29.53 -10.55
C SER A 15 17.12 30.38 -9.53
N PHE A 16 17.02 29.87 -8.31
CA PHE A 16 16.45 30.61 -7.19
C PHE A 16 17.55 31.39 -6.51
N PHE A 17 17.50 32.73 -6.55
CA PHE A 17 18.43 33.59 -5.83
C PHE A 17 18.05 33.58 -4.33
N GLY A 18 18.84 32.92 -3.50
CA GLY A 18 18.68 32.91 -2.05
C GLY A 18 18.12 31.61 -1.45
N GLY A 19 18.09 30.49 -2.21
CA GLY A 19 17.74 29.18 -1.66
C GLY A 19 18.88 28.55 -0.84
N VAL A 20 18.50 27.73 0.17
CA VAL A 20 19.46 26.87 0.88
C VAL A 20 19.52 25.54 0.12
N HIS A 21 20.72 25.15 -0.31
CA HIS A 21 20.98 23.85 -0.92
C HIS A 21 21.58 22.90 0.14
N PRO A 22 20.76 22.12 0.87
CA PRO A 22 21.29 21.15 1.82
C PRO A 22 22.10 20.08 1.07
N ARG A 23 23.11 19.54 1.77
CA ARG A 23 23.92 18.46 1.22
C ARG A 23 23.04 17.22 0.99
N GLU A 24 23.05 16.67 -0.21
CA GLU A 24 22.37 15.41 -0.51
C GLU A 24 23.12 14.25 0.17
N ASN A 25 22.47 13.58 1.12
CA ASN A 25 23.01 12.40 1.79
C ASN A 25 22.28 11.12 1.31
N LYS A 26 22.34 10.86 0.01
CA LYS A 26 21.77 9.64 -0.60
C LYS A 26 22.72 8.45 -0.40
N ILE A 27 22.96 8.08 0.86
CA ILE A 27 23.94 7.03 1.22
C ILE A 27 23.57 5.64 0.68
N ALA A 28 22.30 5.39 0.34
CA ALA A 28 21.80 4.13 -0.19
C ALA A 28 21.64 4.12 -1.72
N ALA A 29 22.05 5.18 -2.44
CA ALA A 29 21.80 5.28 -3.89
C ALA A 29 22.44 4.15 -4.71
N GLU A 30 23.61 3.67 -4.27
CA GLU A 30 24.39 2.63 -4.95
C GLU A 30 24.21 1.24 -4.30
N LEU A 31 23.37 1.13 -3.25
CA LEU A 31 23.15 -0.15 -2.60
C LEU A 31 22.12 -0.98 -3.40
N PRO A 32 22.28 -2.31 -3.44
CA PRO A 32 21.27 -3.17 -4.05
C PRO A 32 19.96 -3.12 -3.27
N ILE A 33 18.86 -3.44 -3.96
CA ILE A 33 17.56 -3.61 -3.31
C ILE A 33 17.60 -4.88 -2.45
N GLU A 34 17.32 -4.74 -1.17
CA GLU A 34 17.22 -5.86 -0.23
C GLU A 34 15.76 -6.22 0.03
N VAL A 35 15.48 -7.52 0.14
CA VAL A 35 14.17 -8.01 0.54
C VAL A 35 14.08 -8.03 2.06
N PHE A 36 13.17 -7.25 2.61
CA PHE A 36 12.93 -7.25 4.05
C PHE A 36 12.35 -8.60 4.51
N PRO A 37 12.84 -9.21 5.60
CA PRO A 37 12.27 -10.43 6.13
C PRO A 37 10.82 -10.23 6.57
N LYS A 38 9.97 -11.23 6.34
CA LYS A 38 8.55 -11.15 6.70
C LYS A 38 8.40 -10.96 8.21
N PRO A 39 7.72 -9.91 8.68
CA PRO A 39 7.53 -9.68 10.11
C PRO A 39 6.48 -10.63 10.70
N ASP A 40 6.63 -10.99 11.97
CA ASP A 40 5.65 -11.81 12.70
C ASP A 40 4.37 -11.02 13.02
N ILE A 41 4.49 -9.69 13.18
CA ILE A 41 3.38 -8.80 13.49
C ILE A 41 3.33 -7.69 12.46
N VAL A 42 2.14 -7.46 11.90
CA VAL A 42 1.86 -6.36 10.99
C VAL A 42 0.80 -5.45 11.61
N VAL A 43 1.02 -4.14 11.53
CA VAL A 43 0.07 -3.12 11.99
C VAL A 43 -0.41 -2.33 10.78
N ILE A 44 -1.69 -2.45 10.44
CA ILE A 44 -2.29 -1.82 9.27
C ILE A 44 -3.20 -0.67 9.71
N PRO A 45 -2.79 0.60 9.49
CA PRO A 45 -3.61 1.74 9.84
C PRO A 45 -4.87 1.82 8.95
N MET A 46 -5.98 2.24 9.52
CA MET A 46 -7.23 2.46 8.80
C MET A 46 -7.29 3.85 8.13
N SER A 47 -6.26 4.67 8.30
CA SER A 47 -6.10 5.98 7.69
C SER A 47 -4.80 6.01 6.88
N GLN A 48 -4.86 5.65 5.60
CA GLN A 48 -3.71 5.57 4.70
C GLN A 48 -3.79 6.51 3.49
N HIS A 49 -4.87 7.28 3.37
CA HIS A 49 -5.14 8.15 2.22
C HIS A 49 -5.82 9.45 2.67
N ILE A 50 -5.89 10.43 1.78
CA ILE A 50 -6.68 11.65 1.99
C ILE A 50 -8.17 11.29 1.77
N GLY A 51 -9.00 11.52 2.79
CA GLY A 51 -10.42 11.19 2.79
C GLY A 51 -10.89 10.70 4.14
N ALA A 52 -12.03 10.04 4.17
CA ALA A 52 -12.58 9.45 5.38
C ALA A 52 -11.74 8.23 5.81
N PRO A 53 -11.30 8.13 7.08
CA PRO A 53 -10.66 6.92 7.57
C PRO A 53 -11.56 5.70 7.39
N CYS A 54 -10.98 4.55 7.06
CA CYS A 54 -11.73 3.30 6.98
C CYS A 54 -12.21 2.86 8.37
N VAL A 55 -13.35 2.19 8.38
CA VAL A 55 -13.86 1.47 9.54
C VAL A 55 -13.38 0.03 9.43
N PRO A 56 -12.76 -0.56 10.48
CA PRO A 56 -12.37 -1.97 10.46
C PRO A 56 -13.58 -2.88 10.21
N LEU A 57 -13.43 -3.84 9.30
CA LEU A 57 -14.43 -4.87 8.98
C LEU A 57 -14.16 -6.18 9.74
N VAL A 58 -13.02 -6.25 10.43
CA VAL A 58 -12.55 -7.42 11.16
C VAL A 58 -12.43 -7.13 12.65
N ARG A 59 -12.42 -8.17 13.47
CA ARG A 59 -12.34 -8.12 14.92
C ARG A 59 -11.19 -8.99 15.43
N LYS A 60 -10.79 -8.78 16.67
CA LYS A 60 -9.82 -9.63 17.36
C LYS A 60 -10.26 -11.10 17.30
N GLY A 61 -9.36 -11.97 16.87
CA GLY A 61 -9.56 -13.40 16.72
C GLY A 61 -9.97 -13.84 15.31
N ASP A 62 -10.34 -12.93 14.41
CA ASP A 62 -10.67 -13.27 13.03
C ASP A 62 -9.42 -13.73 12.28
N THR A 63 -9.58 -14.72 11.41
CA THR A 63 -8.54 -15.10 10.44
C THR A 63 -8.72 -14.26 9.19
N VAL A 64 -7.61 -13.75 8.66
CA VAL A 64 -7.56 -12.95 7.44
C VAL A 64 -6.62 -13.56 6.42
N THR A 65 -6.89 -13.30 5.16
CA THR A 65 -6.08 -13.76 4.03
C THR A 65 -5.37 -12.59 3.36
N LEU A 66 -4.27 -12.86 2.66
CA LEU A 66 -3.52 -11.87 1.90
C LEU A 66 -4.42 -11.22 0.84
N GLY A 67 -4.51 -9.90 0.86
CA GLY A 67 -5.37 -9.13 -0.05
C GLY A 67 -6.84 -9.04 0.37
N GLN A 68 -7.26 -9.68 1.46
CA GLN A 68 -8.62 -9.55 1.97
C GLN A 68 -8.91 -8.11 2.41
N LYS A 69 -10.08 -7.59 2.04
CA LYS A 69 -10.55 -6.29 2.50
C LYS A 69 -10.82 -6.33 4.01
N ILE A 70 -10.08 -5.52 4.76
CA ILE A 70 -10.16 -5.43 6.23
C ILE A 70 -10.68 -4.09 6.75
N GLY A 71 -10.81 -3.11 5.87
CA GLY A 71 -11.35 -1.80 6.19
C GLY A 71 -12.01 -1.14 4.99
N ASP A 72 -13.13 -0.45 5.21
CA ASP A 72 -13.85 0.34 4.20
C ASP A 72 -14.65 1.45 4.89
N ASN A 73 -15.17 2.40 4.11
CA ASN A 73 -16.08 3.43 4.59
C ASN A 73 -16.98 3.90 3.44
N GLN A 74 -18.09 4.53 3.80
CA GLN A 74 -18.95 5.23 2.84
C GLN A 74 -18.39 6.65 2.61
N GLY A 75 -18.43 7.11 1.38
CA GLY A 75 -17.91 8.42 0.99
C GLY A 75 -16.57 8.34 0.26
N LEU A 76 -15.75 9.42 0.35
CA LEU A 76 -14.42 9.45 -0.28
C LEU A 76 -13.46 8.59 0.55
N CYS A 77 -13.39 7.32 0.21
CA CYS A 77 -12.56 6.33 0.88
C CYS A 77 -12.01 5.33 -0.13
N VAL A 78 -10.79 4.88 0.10
CA VAL A 78 -10.17 3.74 -0.58
C VAL A 78 -10.11 2.58 0.42
N PRO A 79 -10.66 1.39 0.12
CA PRO A 79 -10.60 0.25 1.01
C PRO A 79 -9.19 -0.14 1.40
N VAL A 80 -9.02 -0.62 2.62
CA VAL A 80 -7.75 -1.14 3.13
C VAL A 80 -7.78 -2.67 3.13
N HIS A 81 -6.73 -3.27 2.59
CA HIS A 81 -6.58 -4.71 2.45
C HIS A 81 -5.45 -5.24 3.31
N SER A 82 -5.55 -6.50 3.72
CA SER A 82 -4.48 -7.16 4.47
C SER A 82 -3.27 -7.42 3.58
N SER A 83 -2.08 -7.08 4.07
CA SER A 83 -0.80 -7.36 3.41
C SER A 83 -0.22 -8.72 3.77
N VAL A 84 -0.85 -9.49 4.64
CA VAL A 84 -0.43 -10.81 5.09
C VAL A 84 -1.66 -11.70 5.33
N SER A 85 -1.46 -13.02 5.39
CA SER A 85 -2.43 -13.94 6.00
C SER A 85 -2.11 -14.15 7.48
N GLY A 86 -3.11 -14.47 8.29
CA GLY A 86 -2.91 -14.71 9.70
C GLY A 86 -4.12 -14.41 10.58
N THR A 87 -3.87 -14.09 11.86
CA THR A 87 -4.92 -13.86 12.85
C THR A 87 -4.89 -12.43 13.37
N VAL A 88 -6.04 -11.79 13.44
CA VAL A 88 -6.19 -10.45 14.02
C VAL A 88 -5.97 -10.53 15.55
N LYS A 89 -4.89 -9.93 16.02
CA LYS A 89 -4.54 -9.86 17.46
C LYS A 89 -5.30 -8.77 18.18
N ALA A 90 -5.47 -7.61 17.53
CA ALA A 90 -6.14 -6.45 18.10
C ALA A 90 -6.66 -5.51 17.00
N VAL A 91 -7.68 -4.75 17.35
CA VAL A 91 -8.15 -3.58 16.60
C VAL A 91 -8.15 -2.43 17.59
N GLU A 92 -7.18 -1.53 17.47
CA GLU A 92 -6.89 -0.53 18.48
C GLU A 92 -6.17 0.72 17.92
N MET A 93 -6.09 1.77 18.74
CA MET A 93 -5.38 2.99 18.38
C MET A 93 -3.86 2.76 18.42
N ARG A 94 -3.16 3.07 17.33
CA ARG A 94 -1.70 2.98 17.21
C ARG A 94 -1.10 4.29 16.73
N ALA A 95 0.16 4.53 17.09
CA ALA A 95 0.91 5.66 16.58
C ALA A 95 1.00 5.63 15.05
N HIS A 96 0.84 6.79 14.43
CA HIS A 96 0.84 6.97 12.99
C HIS A 96 1.88 8.01 12.57
N THR A 97 2.34 7.91 11.33
CA THR A 97 3.36 8.83 10.75
C THR A 97 2.92 10.29 10.71
N SER A 98 1.61 10.57 10.80
CA SER A 98 1.08 11.94 10.94
C SER A 98 1.34 12.58 12.30
N GLY A 99 1.98 11.88 13.26
CA GLY A 99 2.20 12.35 14.63
C GLY A 99 0.99 12.17 15.55
N THR A 100 -0.09 11.55 15.09
CA THR A 100 -1.29 11.25 15.87
C THR A 100 -1.44 9.74 16.11
N THR A 101 -2.51 9.32 16.76
CA THR A 101 -2.91 7.92 16.83
C THR A 101 -4.11 7.67 15.93
N VAL A 102 -4.13 6.53 15.24
CA VAL A 102 -5.23 6.13 14.36
C VAL A 102 -5.65 4.70 14.68
N MET A 103 -6.93 4.40 14.38
CA MET A 103 -7.43 3.03 14.45
C MET A 103 -6.60 2.15 13.51
N SER A 104 -6.15 1.01 14.01
CA SER A 104 -5.30 0.08 13.28
C SER A 104 -5.68 -1.36 13.57
N VAL A 105 -5.51 -2.22 12.56
CA VAL A 105 -5.66 -3.66 12.68
C VAL A 105 -4.28 -4.27 12.88
N VAL A 106 -4.08 -5.00 13.97
CA VAL A 106 -2.84 -5.70 14.30
C VAL A 106 -3.02 -7.17 13.95
N ILE A 107 -2.20 -7.69 13.06
CA ILE A 107 -2.28 -9.06 12.55
C ILE A 107 -1.01 -9.83 12.93
N GLU A 108 -1.16 -11.01 13.51
CA GLU A 108 -0.10 -12.00 13.63
C GLU A 108 0.00 -12.77 12.32
N ASN A 109 1.14 -12.61 11.65
CA ASN A 109 1.42 -13.24 10.37
C ASN A 109 1.62 -14.75 10.56
N ASP A 110 0.92 -15.57 9.78
CA ASP A 110 1.11 -17.04 9.78
C ASP A 110 2.21 -17.49 8.81
N HIS A 111 2.80 -16.56 8.05
CA HIS A 111 3.84 -16.79 7.03
C HIS A 111 3.42 -17.69 5.87
N LEU A 112 2.13 -18.05 5.76
CA LEU A 112 1.62 -18.94 4.71
C LEU A 112 1.29 -18.21 3.40
N ASP A 113 1.10 -16.87 3.47
CA ASP A 113 0.67 -16.03 2.33
C ASP A 113 -0.60 -16.58 1.65
N THR A 114 -1.53 -17.10 2.43
CA THR A 114 -2.79 -17.61 1.91
C THR A 114 -3.55 -16.49 1.23
N LEU A 115 -3.65 -16.56 -0.10
CA LEU A 115 -4.29 -15.54 -0.91
C LEU A 115 -5.80 -15.52 -0.71
N CYS A 116 -6.40 -14.33 -0.70
CA CYS A 116 -7.85 -14.18 -0.67
C CYS A 116 -8.48 -14.85 -1.90
N PRO A 117 -9.49 -15.73 -1.72
CA PRO A 117 -10.13 -16.47 -2.83
C PRO A 117 -10.77 -15.56 -3.89
N GLU A 118 -11.13 -14.33 -3.51
CA GLU A 118 -11.72 -13.33 -4.41
C GLU A 118 -10.70 -12.72 -5.37
N ILE A 119 -9.40 -12.86 -5.09
CA ILE A 119 -8.33 -12.34 -5.93
C ILE A 119 -7.98 -13.38 -6.99
N SER A 120 -8.34 -13.08 -8.24
CA SER A 120 -7.97 -13.88 -9.40
C SER A 120 -6.98 -13.11 -10.27
N PRO A 121 -5.76 -13.63 -10.52
CA PRO A 121 -4.86 -13.05 -11.50
C PRO A 121 -5.55 -12.99 -12.88
N ARG A 122 -5.42 -11.83 -13.55
CA ARG A 122 -5.96 -11.62 -14.90
C ARG A 122 -4.85 -11.41 -15.90
N THR A 123 -5.03 -11.91 -17.11
CA THR A 123 -4.12 -11.62 -18.22
C THR A 123 -4.34 -10.17 -18.72
N PRO A 124 -3.34 -9.56 -19.41
CA PRO A 124 -3.52 -8.25 -20.01
C PRO A 124 -4.75 -8.15 -20.92
N GLU A 125 -5.06 -9.21 -21.68
CA GLU A 125 -6.21 -9.29 -22.58
C GLU A 125 -7.53 -9.30 -21.80
N GLN A 126 -7.59 -10.02 -20.67
CA GLN A 126 -8.75 -10.04 -19.78
C GLN A 126 -8.99 -8.67 -19.14
N VAL A 127 -7.91 -7.96 -18.78
CA VAL A 127 -8.02 -6.58 -18.25
C VAL A 127 -8.50 -5.61 -19.33
N ALA A 128 -8.00 -5.73 -20.56
CA ALA A 128 -8.40 -4.88 -21.68
C ALA A 128 -9.87 -5.09 -22.11
N ALA A 129 -10.44 -6.26 -21.81
CA ALA A 129 -11.83 -6.58 -22.11
C ALA A 129 -12.83 -6.07 -21.05
N LEU A 130 -12.37 -5.57 -19.91
CA LEU A 130 -13.22 -5.05 -18.84
C LEU A 130 -13.86 -3.71 -19.22
N THR A 131 -15.11 -3.55 -18.84
CA THR A 131 -15.77 -2.24 -18.86
C THR A 131 -15.20 -1.34 -17.75
N GLY A 132 -15.35 -0.02 -17.90
CA GLY A 132 -14.89 0.93 -16.86
C GLY A 132 -15.49 0.66 -15.47
N GLN A 133 -16.74 0.21 -15.39
CA GLN A 133 -17.38 -0.14 -14.12
C GLN A 133 -16.81 -1.42 -13.49
N GLU A 134 -16.54 -2.44 -14.29
CA GLU A 134 -15.90 -3.68 -13.81
C GLU A 134 -14.48 -3.42 -13.35
N LEU A 135 -13.73 -2.55 -14.06
CA LEU A 135 -12.40 -2.15 -13.65
C LEU A 135 -12.43 -1.41 -12.31
N LEU A 136 -13.32 -0.44 -12.13
CA LEU A 136 -13.50 0.28 -10.87
C LEU A 136 -13.93 -0.66 -9.73
N GLY A 137 -14.80 -1.63 -10.00
CA GLY A 137 -15.19 -2.64 -9.03
C GLY A 137 -14.03 -3.54 -8.59
N SER A 138 -13.08 -3.80 -9.49
CA SER A 138 -11.88 -4.61 -9.20
C SER A 138 -10.82 -3.88 -8.36
N LEU A 139 -10.91 -2.56 -8.24
CA LEU A 139 -10.01 -1.72 -7.45
C LEU A 139 -10.53 -1.47 -6.02
N ARG A 140 -11.71 -1.95 -5.69
CA ARG A 140 -12.38 -1.81 -4.39
C ARG A 140 -12.58 -3.15 -3.71
#